data_569a761a838043682823a4def294fdda
#
_entry.id   569a761a838043682823a4def294fdda
#
_cell.length_a   1.000
_cell.length_b   1.000
_cell.length_c   1.000
_cell.angle_alpha   90.00
_cell.angle_beta   90.00
_cell.angle_gamma   90.00
#
_symmetry.space_group_name_H-M   'P 1'
#
loop_
_entity.id
_entity.type
_entity.pdbx_description
1 polymer ?
#
loop_
_entity_poly.entity_id
_entity_poly.type
_entity_poly.pdbx_seq_one_letter_code
_entity_poly.pdbx_strand_id
1 'polypeptide(L)'
;MKNYLVRSSTFIIVLIFFTGLISCKNQKEKESKDETAKVENSNQEPFFKLSLAQWSLSKPIHAGEMDPMDFAKKANELGFQGIEYVSQLYTPILEKGETPEVAMKNLLDSLKVRSERYNVKNVLIMVDNEGDLATSEEKDRDQAVENHKKWVDAAQFLGCHAIRVNLFGSNDQEIWKNNSIEGLKKLGEYASTKGINVLVENHGYLSSNAKLLTEVMKGVNLPNVGTLPDFGNFCLEREGGERWGAKCIKEYPRYQGIEEMMPYAKAVSAKSYNFDDQGQETIMEFSKILKIVKDAGYTGFIGVEYEGEQLTAEEGIMATINLLIAEGSKLNL
;
A
#
# COMPACT_ATOMS: atom_id res chain seq x y z
N MET A 1 -4.72 19.96 -69.02
CA MET A 1 -5.45 21.21 -69.32
C MET A 1 -6.07 21.73 -68.07
N LYS A 2 -5.82 22.97 -67.77
CA LYS A 2 -6.28 23.95 -66.81
C LYS A 2 -5.39 24.16 -65.58
N ASN A 3 -4.56 25.16 -65.75
CA ASN A 3 -3.85 26.00 -64.77
C ASN A 3 -4.84 26.88 -64.02
N TYR A 4 -4.59 27.17 -62.72
CA TYR A 4 -4.92 28.44 -62.03
C TYR A 4 -3.95 28.60 -60.85
N LEU A 5 -2.95 29.41 -61.00
CA LEU A 5 -2.71 30.81 -60.66
C LEU A 5 -2.68 31.09 -59.13
N VAL A 6 -1.44 31.40 -58.73
CA VAL A 6 -0.96 32.01 -57.48
C VAL A 6 -1.52 33.41 -57.35
N ARG A 7 -1.93 33.81 -56.15
CA ARG A 7 -2.01 35.22 -55.71
C ARG A 7 -1.34 35.42 -54.36
N SER A 8 -0.20 36.10 -54.45
CA SER A 8 0.52 36.75 -53.37
C SER A 8 -0.26 37.99 -52.88
N SER A 9 -0.37 38.22 -51.62
CA SER A 9 -0.80 39.50 -51.00
C SER A 9 0.14 39.88 -49.87
N THR A 10 0.97 40.83 -50.18
CA THR A 10 1.86 41.57 -49.30
C THR A 10 1.03 42.53 -48.46
N PHE A 11 1.15 42.50 -47.13
CA PHE A 11 0.63 43.58 -46.25
C PHE A 11 1.77 44.26 -45.53
N ILE A 12 1.75 45.58 -45.74
CA ILE A 12 2.70 46.63 -45.32
C ILE A 12 2.47 46.89 -43.84
N ILE A 13 3.59 46.91 -43.08
CA ILE A 13 3.63 47.37 -41.67
C ILE A 13 3.72 48.90 -41.66
N VAL A 14 2.76 49.58 -41.02
CA VAL A 14 2.85 50.99 -40.70
C VAL A 14 3.15 51.13 -39.18
N LEU A 15 4.34 51.64 -38.89
CA LEU A 15 4.79 52.02 -37.56
C LEU A 15 4.30 53.46 -37.27
N ILE A 16 3.48 53.65 -36.25
CA ILE A 16 3.14 54.98 -35.73
C ILE A 16 3.75 55.13 -34.34
N PHE A 17 4.73 56.01 -34.23
CA PHE A 17 5.27 56.53 -32.98
C PHE A 17 4.31 57.60 -32.42
N PHE A 18 3.89 57.41 -31.19
CA PHE A 18 3.28 58.49 -30.40
C PHE A 18 4.09 58.73 -29.13
N THR A 19 4.75 59.88 -29.07
CA THR A 19 5.34 60.47 -27.88
C THR A 19 4.29 61.36 -27.23
N GLY A 20 4.02 61.13 -25.96
CA GLY A 20 3.06 61.94 -25.15
C GLY A 20 3.44 62.00 -23.69
N LEU A 21 3.64 63.20 -23.27
CA LEU A 21 4.27 63.77 -22.08
C LEU A 21 3.61 63.43 -20.73
N ILE A 22 4.46 63.46 -19.73
CA ILE A 22 4.31 63.35 -18.28
C ILE A 22 3.25 64.31 -17.71
N SER A 23 2.41 63.77 -16.80
CA SER A 23 1.82 64.62 -15.73
C SER A 23 1.66 63.80 -14.45
N CYS A 24 2.40 64.19 -13.43
CA CYS A 24 2.27 63.71 -12.07
C CYS A 24 0.97 64.23 -11.43
N LYS A 25 0.19 63.30 -10.83
CA LYS A 25 -0.75 63.69 -9.76
C LYS A 25 -0.77 62.57 -8.70
N ASN A 26 -0.29 62.93 -7.51
CA ASN A 26 -0.37 62.14 -6.30
C ASN A 26 -1.82 61.83 -5.94
N GLN A 27 -2.16 60.52 -5.85
CA GLN A 27 -3.30 60.08 -5.08
C GLN A 27 -2.84 58.89 -4.22
N LYS A 28 -2.92 59.05 -2.90
CA LYS A 28 -2.73 57.99 -1.91
C LYS A 28 -3.91 57.04 -2.03
N GLU A 29 -3.69 55.89 -2.62
CA GLU A 29 -4.58 54.76 -2.46
C GLU A 29 -4.04 53.85 -1.36
N LYS A 30 -4.95 53.48 -0.46
CA LYS A 30 -4.72 52.52 0.61
C LYS A 30 -4.42 51.16 0.01
N GLU A 31 -3.21 50.66 0.21
CA GLU A 31 -2.91 49.26 0.01
C GLU A 31 -3.71 48.43 1.02
N SER A 32 -4.72 47.70 0.52
CA SER A 32 -5.26 46.55 1.20
C SER A 32 -4.22 45.46 1.06
N LYS A 33 -3.59 45.07 2.15
CA LYS A 33 -2.75 43.87 2.22
C LYS A 33 -3.66 42.66 2.03
N ASP A 34 -3.71 42.17 0.81
CA ASP A 34 -4.16 40.81 0.49
C ASP A 34 -3.00 39.86 0.83
N GLU A 35 -3.00 39.37 2.05
CA GLU A 35 -2.10 38.28 2.45
C GLU A 35 -2.61 37.00 1.81
N THR A 36 -2.39 36.84 0.52
CA THR A 36 -2.38 35.52 -0.08
C THR A 36 -1.16 34.75 0.50
N ALA A 37 -1.43 33.93 1.50
CA ALA A 37 -0.46 32.97 2.00
C ALA A 37 0.09 32.18 0.80
N LYS A 38 1.32 32.48 0.40
CA LYS A 38 2.10 31.61 -0.47
C LYS A 38 2.26 30.29 0.27
N VAL A 39 1.51 29.27 -0.16
CA VAL A 39 1.85 27.88 0.13
C VAL A 39 3.24 27.70 -0.48
N GLU A 40 4.27 27.73 0.35
CA GLU A 40 5.59 27.28 -0.05
C GLU A 40 5.46 25.80 -0.42
N ASN A 41 5.41 25.51 -1.72
CA ASN A 41 5.60 24.17 -2.24
C ASN A 41 7.01 23.75 -1.83
N SER A 42 7.13 23.04 -0.71
CA SER A 42 8.36 22.35 -0.36
C SER A 42 8.54 21.23 -1.40
N ASN A 43 9.46 21.42 -2.34
CA ASN A 43 9.90 20.42 -3.31
C ASN A 43 10.70 19.27 -2.64
N GLN A 44 10.39 18.92 -1.41
CA GLN A 44 11.04 17.80 -0.72
C GLN A 44 10.24 16.53 -0.92
N GLU A 45 10.91 15.52 -1.47
CA GLU A 45 10.35 14.18 -1.57
C GLU A 45 10.06 13.61 -0.18
N PRO A 46 9.01 12.79 -0.01
CA PRO A 46 8.72 12.14 1.26
C PRO A 46 9.87 11.18 1.65
N PHE A 47 10.01 10.89 2.95
CA PHE A 47 11.06 10.02 3.50
C PHE A 47 10.89 8.53 3.15
N PHE A 48 9.84 8.17 2.44
CA PHE A 48 9.46 6.82 2.04
C PHE A 48 9.23 6.72 0.54
N LYS A 49 9.11 5.49 0.04
CA LYS A 49 8.68 5.16 -1.33
C LYS A 49 7.26 4.65 -1.33
N LEU A 50 6.56 4.76 -2.47
CA LEU A 50 5.19 4.27 -2.60
C LEU A 50 5.14 2.95 -3.38
N SER A 51 4.41 1.99 -2.83
CA SER A 51 3.94 0.79 -3.52
C SER A 51 2.41 0.76 -3.56
N LEU A 52 1.86 0.11 -4.58
CA LEU A 52 0.43 -0.14 -4.66
C LEU A 52 0.12 -1.54 -4.14
N ALA A 53 -0.74 -1.64 -3.14
CA ALA A 53 -1.34 -2.89 -2.70
C ALA A 53 -2.44 -3.29 -3.69
N GLN A 54 -2.33 -4.48 -4.28
CA GLN A 54 -3.28 -4.96 -5.30
C GLN A 54 -4.71 -5.05 -4.76
N TRP A 55 -4.87 -5.20 -3.44
CA TRP A 55 -6.19 -5.23 -2.81
C TRP A 55 -7.01 -3.97 -3.05
N SER A 56 -6.40 -2.80 -3.23
CA SER A 56 -7.07 -1.57 -3.64
C SER A 56 -7.87 -1.71 -4.94
N LEU A 57 -7.50 -2.67 -5.79
CA LEU A 57 -8.13 -2.98 -7.07
C LEU A 57 -8.98 -4.27 -7.02
N SER A 58 -9.21 -4.82 -5.82
CA SER A 58 -9.95 -6.09 -5.66
C SER A 58 -11.39 -5.99 -6.18
N LYS A 59 -12.07 -4.86 -5.95
CA LYS A 59 -13.46 -4.66 -6.41
C LYS A 59 -13.58 -4.76 -7.95
N PRO A 60 -12.85 -3.97 -8.76
CA PRO A 60 -12.91 -4.10 -10.21
C PRO A 60 -12.39 -5.45 -10.72
N ILE A 61 -11.41 -6.09 -10.04
CA ILE A 61 -10.94 -7.43 -10.41
C ILE A 61 -12.05 -8.47 -10.18
N HIS A 62 -12.70 -8.47 -9.02
CA HIS A 62 -13.81 -9.39 -8.73
C HIS A 62 -15.03 -9.15 -9.62
N ALA A 63 -15.28 -7.91 -10.04
CA ALA A 63 -16.34 -7.58 -10.99
C ALA A 63 -16.01 -8.01 -12.43
N GLY A 64 -14.78 -8.45 -12.72
CA GLY A 64 -14.32 -8.79 -14.06
C GLY A 64 -14.07 -7.58 -14.97
N GLU A 65 -14.00 -6.40 -14.40
CA GLU A 65 -13.73 -5.12 -15.10
C GLU A 65 -12.23 -4.91 -15.31
N MET A 66 -11.39 -5.61 -14.53
CA MET A 66 -9.93 -5.57 -14.62
C MET A 66 -9.35 -6.99 -14.52
N ASP A 67 -8.41 -7.31 -15.43
CA ASP A 67 -7.60 -8.52 -15.32
C ASP A 67 -6.53 -8.32 -14.25
N PRO A 68 -6.39 -9.22 -13.24
CA PRO A 68 -5.32 -9.13 -12.24
C PRO A 68 -3.92 -9.14 -12.86
N MET A 69 -3.77 -9.67 -14.07
CA MET A 69 -2.51 -9.65 -14.82
C MET A 69 -2.12 -8.26 -15.30
N ASP A 70 -3.03 -7.29 -15.37
CA ASP A 70 -2.73 -5.91 -15.76
C ASP A 70 -2.28 -5.02 -14.57
N PHE A 71 -2.09 -5.62 -13.41
CA PHE A 71 -1.73 -4.90 -12.17
C PHE A 71 -0.46 -4.05 -12.31
N ALA A 72 0.63 -4.61 -12.83
CA ALA A 72 1.90 -3.88 -13.03
C ALA A 72 1.74 -2.68 -13.98
N LYS A 73 0.91 -2.83 -15.03
CA LYS A 73 0.56 -1.76 -15.96
C LYS A 73 -0.19 -0.64 -15.23
N LYS A 74 -1.23 -1.00 -14.48
CA LYS A 74 -2.06 -0.04 -13.74
C LYS A 74 -1.23 0.71 -12.69
N ALA A 75 -0.36 0.04 -11.97
CA ALA A 75 0.53 0.66 -10.99
C ALA A 75 1.48 1.69 -11.65
N ASN A 76 2.05 1.36 -12.81
CA ASN A 76 2.88 2.30 -13.56
C ASN A 76 2.06 3.51 -14.04
N GLU A 77 0.84 3.31 -14.57
CA GLU A 77 -0.06 4.39 -15.00
C GLU A 77 -0.42 5.34 -13.86
N LEU A 78 -0.53 4.84 -12.63
CA LEU A 78 -0.79 5.62 -11.41
C LEU A 78 0.48 6.20 -10.76
N GLY A 79 1.67 5.97 -11.36
CA GLY A 79 2.95 6.55 -10.92
C GLY A 79 3.65 5.82 -9.77
N PHE A 80 3.28 4.60 -9.46
CA PHE A 80 3.93 3.81 -8.41
C PHE A 80 5.29 3.26 -8.83
N GLN A 81 6.22 3.21 -7.86
CA GLN A 81 7.54 2.63 -8.02
C GLN A 81 7.57 1.14 -7.63
N GLY A 82 6.62 0.69 -6.82
CA GLY A 82 6.54 -0.67 -6.30
C GLY A 82 5.11 -1.23 -6.33
N ILE A 83 5.01 -2.55 -6.29
CA ILE A 83 3.75 -3.28 -6.27
C ILE A 83 3.76 -4.41 -5.23
N GLU A 84 2.61 -4.64 -4.62
CA GLU A 84 2.37 -5.65 -3.62
C GLU A 84 1.23 -6.56 -4.10
N TYR A 85 1.57 -7.78 -4.48
CA TYR A 85 0.62 -8.75 -5.01
C TYR A 85 -0.29 -9.32 -3.93
N VAL A 86 -1.50 -9.75 -4.31
CA VAL A 86 -2.43 -10.48 -3.44
C VAL A 86 -2.69 -11.87 -4.02
N SER A 87 -2.25 -12.91 -3.33
CA SER A 87 -2.26 -14.31 -3.80
C SER A 87 -3.63 -14.79 -4.25
N GLN A 88 -4.67 -14.48 -3.47
CA GLN A 88 -6.04 -14.94 -3.75
C GLN A 88 -6.65 -14.38 -5.04
N LEU A 89 -6.18 -13.24 -5.54
CA LEU A 89 -6.66 -12.65 -6.79
C LEU A 89 -6.20 -13.45 -8.03
N TYR A 90 -5.22 -14.34 -7.85
CA TYR A 90 -4.72 -15.23 -8.90
C TYR A 90 -5.27 -16.65 -8.83
N THR A 91 -6.08 -16.98 -7.82
CA THR A 91 -6.70 -18.30 -7.66
C THR A 91 -7.41 -18.80 -8.94
N PRO A 92 -8.24 -17.96 -9.63
CA PRO A 92 -8.92 -18.41 -10.85
C PRO A 92 -7.97 -18.73 -12.01
N ILE A 93 -6.74 -18.17 -12.00
CA ILE A 93 -5.71 -18.45 -13.00
C ILE A 93 -4.98 -19.76 -12.64
N LEU A 94 -4.65 -19.93 -11.38
CA LEU A 94 -3.95 -21.14 -10.87
C LEU A 94 -4.81 -22.39 -11.02
N GLU A 95 -6.12 -22.30 -10.85
CA GLU A 95 -7.06 -23.42 -11.00
C GLU A 95 -7.26 -23.87 -12.45
N LYS A 96 -6.93 -23.04 -13.44
CA LYS A 96 -7.07 -23.36 -14.87
C LYS A 96 -5.84 -24.05 -15.46
N GLY A 97 -4.76 -24.23 -14.70
CA GLY A 97 -3.53 -24.85 -15.18
C GLY A 97 -3.64 -26.37 -15.32
N GLU A 98 -2.72 -26.98 -16.07
CA GLU A 98 -2.66 -28.44 -16.24
C GLU A 98 -2.28 -29.15 -14.93
N THR A 99 -1.27 -28.61 -14.23
CA THR A 99 -0.91 -29.00 -12.87
C THR A 99 -0.64 -27.75 -12.03
N PRO A 100 -0.72 -27.81 -10.69
CA PRO A 100 -0.42 -26.68 -9.82
C PRO A 100 0.96 -26.05 -10.06
N GLU A 101 1.97 -26.88 -10.32
CA GLU A 101 3.35 -26.45 -10.56
C GLU A 101 3.48 -25.69 -11.89
N VAL A 102 2.85 -26.19 -12.95
CA VAL A 102 2.84 -25.57 -14.28
C VAL A 102 2.06 -24.26 -14.23
N ALA A 103 0.90 -24.25 -13.58
CA ALA A 103 0.08 -23.05 -13.41
C ALA A 103 0.86 -21.95 -12.66
N MET A 104 1.48 -22.30 -11.53
CA MET A 104 2.30 -21.36 -10.74
C MET A 104 3.47 -20.82 -11.56
N LYS A 105 4.22 -21.71 -12.25
CA LYS A 105 5.34 -21.27 -13.09
C LYS A 105 4.89 -20.29 -14.16
N ASN A 106 3.83 -20.58 -14.88
CA ASN A 106 3.32 -19.71 -15.95
C ASN A 106 2.83 -18.37 -15.42
N LEU A 107 2.18 -18.36 -14.26
CA LEU A 107 1.79 -17.15 -13.56
C LEU A 107 3.01 -16.29 -13.22
N LEU A 108 4.00 -16.87 -12.55
CA LEU A 108 5.20 -16.15 -12.09
C LEU A 108 6.03 -15.60 -13.25
N ASP A 109 6.23 -16.37 -14.32
CA ASP A 109 6.91 -15.92 -15.54
C ASP A 109 6.18 -14.70 -16.13
N SER A 110 4.86 -14.75 -16.20
CA SER A 110 4.04 -13.66 -16.72
C SER A 110 4.09 -12.40 -15.84
N LEU A 111 4.01 -12.55 -14.52
CA LEU A 111 4.11 -11.42 -13.57
C LEU A 111 5.48 -10.76 -13.64
N LYS A 112 6.56 -11.54 -13.71
CA LYS A 112 7.92 -11.03 -13.83
C LYS A 112 8.13 -10.21 -15.10
N VAL A 113 7.74 -10.75 -16.26
CA VAL A 113 7.83 -10.04 -17.53
C VAL A 113 7.03 -8.72 -17.50
N ARG A 114 5.86 -8.73 -16.86
CA ARG A 114 5.02 -7.52 -16.76
C ARG A 114 5.62 -6.47 -15.84
N SER A 115 6.10 -6.84 -14.65
CA SER A 115 6.76 -5.89 -13.74
C SER A 115 8.02 -5.27 -14.34
N GLU A 116 8.83 -6.05 -15.04
CA GLU A 116 9.99 -5.57 -15.80
C GLU A 116 9.57 -4.62 -16.93
N ARG A 117 8.56 -5.01 -17.72
CA ARG A 117 8.06 -4.20 -18.85
C ARG A 117 7.55 -2.83 -18.42
N TYR A 118 6.85 -2.76 -17.28
CA TYR A 118 6.28 -1.52 -16.76
C TYR A 118 7.18 -0.84 -15.72
N ASN A 119 8.41 -1.32 -15.54
CA ASN A 119 9.41 -0.73 -14.65
C ASN A 119 8.89 -0.48 -13.23
N VAL A 120 8.17 -1.44 -12.66
CA VAL A 120 7.72 -1.42 -11.26
C VAL A 120 8.42 -2.51 -10.47
N LYS A 121 8.84 -2.20 -9.25
CA LYS A 121 9.51 -3.15 -8.37
C LYS A 121 8.49 -4.07 -7.70
N ASN A 122 8.72 -5.39 -7.74
CA ASN A 122 7.98 -6.34 -6.93
C ASN A 122 8.43 -6.19 -5.47
N VAL A 123 7.52 -5.78 -4.57
CA VAL A 123 7.85 -5.47 -3.17
C VAL A 123 7.57 -6.67 -2.28
N LEU A 124 6.34 -7.16 -2.27
CA LEU A 124 5.95 -8.33 -1.48
C LEU A 124 4.73 -9.05 -2.10
N ILE A 125 4.41 -10.23 -1.55
CA ILE A 125 3.18 -10.96 -1.85
C ILE A 125 2.36 -11.06 -0.55
N MET A 126 1.13 -10.56 -0.56
CA MET A 126 0.15 -10.79 0.49
C MET A 126 -0.46 -12.17 0.30
N VAL A 127 -0.23 -13.06 1.25
CA VAL A 127 -0.67 -14.46 1.18
C VAL A 127 -1.94 -14.64 1.99
N ASP A 128 -2.99 -15.07 1.30
CA ASP A 128 -4.30 -15.33 1.88
C ASP A 128 -4.76 -16.76 1.52
N ASN A 129 -5.66 -17.32 2.35
CA ASN A 129 -6.34 -18.61 2.13
C ASN A 129 -5.43 -19.85 2.10
N GLU A 130 -4.25 -19.78 2.71
CA GLU A 130 -3.30 -20.92 2.79
C GLU A 130 -3.35 -21.67 4.14
N GLY A 131 -4.37 -21.40 4.95
CA GLY A 131 -4.55 -21.96 6.30
C GLY A 131 -4.09 -21.02 7.40
N ASP A 132 -4.52 -21.30 8.62
CA ASP A 132 -4.30 -20.45 9.80
C ASP A 132 -3.01 -20.87 10.53
N LEU A 133 -1.99 -20.01 10.50
CA LEU A 133 -0.65 -20.30 11.09
C LEU A 133 -0.66 -20.36 12.62
N ALA A 134 -1.73 -19.91 13.28
CA ALA A 134 -1.90 -19.96 14.74
C ALA A 134 -3.04 -20.89 15.19
N THR A 135 -3.48 -21.82 14.32
CA THR A 135 -4.50 -22.81 14.71
C THR A 135 -4.01 -23.74 15.80
N SER A 136 -4.94 -24.25 16.63
CA SER A 136 -4.62 -25.09 17.80
C SER A 136 -4.13 -26.48 17.40
N GLU A 137 -4.67 -27.03 16.32
CA GLU A 137 -4.28 -28.34 15.82
C GLU A 137 -2.91 -28.27 15.12
N GLU A 138 -1.92 -28.98 15.67
CA GLU A 138 -0.54 -28.96 15.15
C GLU A 138 -0.47 -29.42 13.70
N LYS A 139 -1.21 -30.47 13.34
CA LYS A 139 -1.26 -30.98 11.95
C LYS A 139 -1.75 -29.92 10.97
N ASP A 140 -2.79 -29.16 11.33
CA ASP A 140 -3.36 -28.12 10.47
C ASP A 140 -2.43 -26.90 10.39
N ARG A 141 -1.76 -26.58 11.49
CA ARG A 141 -0.73 -25.54 11.54
C ARG A 141 0.47 -25.89 10.65
N ASP A 142 0.92 -27.13 10.71
CA ASP A 142 2.01 -27.62 9.86
C ASP A 142 1.61 -27.63 8.37
N GLN A 143 0.37 -28.00 8.08
CA GLN A 143 -0.15 -27.92 6.71
C GLN A 143 -0.23 -26.46 6.23
N ALA A 144 -0.64 -25.52 7.08
CA ALA A 144 -0.62 -24.11 6.74
C ALA A 144 0.81 -23.63 6.42
N VAL A 145 1.80 -24.02 7.22
CA VAL A 145 3.22 -23.72 6.95
C VAL A 145 3.63 -24.25 5.57
N GLU A 146 3.33 -25.52 5.26
CA GLU A 146 3.65 -26.13 3.96
C GLU A 146 2.98 -25.36 2.80
N ASN A 147 1.72 -24.97 2.95
CA ASN A 147 0.98 -24.23 1.94
C ASN A 147 1.60 -22.85 1.64
N HIS A 148 2.14 -22.18 2.67
CA HIS A 148 2.78 -20.87 2.52
C HIS A 148 4.14 -20.95 1.81
N LYS A 149 4.85 -22.08 1.85
CA LYS A 149 6.20 -22.23 1.26
C LYS A 149 6.23 -21.93 -0.24
N LYS A 150 5.20 -22.33 -0.99
CA LYS A 150 5.11 -22.00 -2.43
C LYS A 150 5.13 -20.49 -2.71
N TRP A 151 4.56 -19.69 -1.79
CA TRP A 151 4.57 -18.22 -1.92
C TRP A 151 5.89 -17.60 -1.48
N VAL A 152 6.64 -18.24 -0.57
CA VAL A 152 8.03 -17.86 -0.28
C VAL A 152 8.89 -18.06 -1.53
N ASP A 153 8.76 -19.21 -2.21
CA ASP A 153 9.47 -19.50 -3.46
C ASP A 153 9.05 -18.55 -4.58
N ALA A 154 7.75 -18.22 -4.67
CA ALA A 154 7.23 -17.23 -5.61
C ALA A 154 7.81 -15.84 -5.36
N ALA A 155 7.90 -15.40 -4.09
CA ALA A 155 8.50 -14.12 -3.71
C ALA A 155 9.98 -14.06 -4.10
N GLN A 156 10.73 -15.14 -3.86
CA GLN A 156 12.13 -15.24 -4.28
C GLN A 156 12.25 -15.11 -5.80
N PHE A 157 11.43 -15.84 -6.57
CA PHE A 157 11.46 -15.81 -8.04
C PHE A 157 11.17 -14.45 -8.62
N LEU A 158 10.18 -13.72 -8.05
CA LEU A 158 9.78 -12.38 -8.47
C LEU A 158 10.75 -11.29 -7.99
N GLY A 159 11.67 -11.59 -7.06
CA GLY A 159 12.56 -10.61 -6.45
C GLY A 159 11.88 -9.73 -5.41
N CYS A 160 10.78 -10.19 -4.81
CA CYS A 160 10.18 -9.58 -3.63
C CYS A 160 11.10 -9.71 -2.43
N HIS A 161 10.99 -8.80 -1.46
CA HIS A 161 11.76 -8.92 -0.22
C HIS A 161 11.02 -9.69 0.87
N ALA A 162 9.71 -9.92 0.72
CA ALA A 162 8.87 -10.51 1.75
C ALA A 162 7.62 -11.20 1.20
N ILE A 163 7.03 -12.06 2.04
CA ILE A 163 5.61 -12.36 2.01
C ILE A 163 4.93 -11.73 3.23
N ARG A 164 3.68 -11.27 3.10
CA ARG A 164 2.82 -10.93 4.22
C ARG A 164 1.88 -12.10 4.51
N VAL A 165 1.74 -12.46 5.75
CA VAL A 165 0.86 -13.53 6.22
C VAL A 165 -0.16 -13.01 7.22
N ASN A 166 -1.32 -13.66 7.26
CA ASN A 166 -2.31 -13.50 8.32
C ASN A 166 -1.96 -14.43 9.50
N LEU A 167 -2.33 -14.01 10.69
CA LEU A 167 -2.09 -14.79 11.89
C LEU A 167 -3.42 -15.04 12.62
N PHE A 168 -4.24 -15.87 12.00
CA PHE A 168 -5.49 -16.36 12.57
C PHE A 168 -5.31 -17.70 13.25
N GLY A 169 -6.27 -18.06 14.13
CA GLY A 169 -6.26 -19.32 14.87
C GLY A 169 -7.14 -19.26 16.11
N SER A 170 -6.61 -19.65 17.26
CA SER A 170 -7.33 -19.65 18.54
C SER A 170 -7.76 -18.25 18.96
N ASN A 171 -8.90 -18.16 19.66
CA ASN A 171 -9.36 -16.93 20.34
C ASN A 171 -8.79 -16.80 21.76
N ASP A 172 -8.15 -17.84 22.31
CA ASP A 172 -7.40 -17.78 23.57
C ASP A 172 -6.03 -17.15 23.34
N GLN A 173 -5.69 -16.10 24.07
CA GLN A 173 -4.49 -15.30 23.85
C GLN A 173 -3.19 -16.10 24.05
N GLU A 174 -3.13 -16.96 25.07
CA GLU A 174 -1.92 -17.74 25.35
C GLU A 174 -1.74 -18.87 24.33
N ILE A 175 -2.83 -19.55 23.97
CA ILE A 175 -2.81 -20.58 22.92
C ILE A 175 -2.43 -19.95 21.60
N TRP A 176 -3.06 -18.85 21.21
CA TRP A 176 -2.77 -18.13 19.98
C TRP A 176 -1.30 -17.69 19.92
N LYS A 177 -0.79 -17.08 21.02
CA LYS A 177 0.61 -16.64 21.09
C LYS A 177 1.60 -17.78 20.87
N ASN A 178 1.41 -18.88 21.58
CA ASN A 178 2.31 -20.03 21.51
C ASN A 178 2.29 -20.69 20.11
N ASN A 179 1.10 -20.89 19.56
CA ASN A 179 0.93 -21.45 18.21
C ASN A 179 1.47 -20.53 17.13
N SER A 180 1.26 -19.20 17.27
CA SER A 180 1.84 -18.18 16.38
C SER A 180 3.36 -18.24 16.36
N ILE A 181 3.99 -18.36 17.53
CA ILE A 181 5.45 -18.48 17.63
C ILE A 181 5.94 -19.74 16.90
N GLU A 182 5.25 -20.87 17.10
CA GLU A 182 5.63 -22.13 16.47
C GLU A 182 5.47 -22.07 14.94
N GLY A 183 4.29 -21.67 14.45
CA GLY A 183 4.01 -21.57 13.02
C GLY A 183 4.95 -20.61 12.30
N LEU A 184 5.17 -19.41 12.88
CA LEU A 184 6.07 -18.42 12.30
C LEU A 184 7.54 -18.83 12.36
N LYS A 185 7.99 -19.57 13.38
CA LYS A 185 9.35 -20.14 13.38
C LYS A 185 9.56 -21.09 12.23
N LYS A 186 8.68 -22.07 12.08
CA LYS A 186 8.77 -23.08 10.99
C LYS A 186 8.79 -22.39 9.61
N LEU A 187 7.89 -21.43 9.37
CA LEU A 187 7.84 -20.70 8.11
C LEU A 187 9.03 -19.75 7.94
N GLY A 188 9.42 -19.04 8.98
CA GLY A 188 10.55 -18.10 8.97
C GLY A 188 11.89 -18.78 8.73
N GLU A 189 12.13 -19.96 9.30
CA GLU A 189 13.32 -20.78 9.06
C GLU A 189 13.40 -21.19 7.59
N TYR A 190 12.28 -21.66 6.99
CA TYR A 190 12.23 -21.94 5.55
C TYR A 190 12.51 -20.69 4.71
N ALA A 191 11.81 -19.59 4.99
CA ALA A 191 11.94 -18.33 4.26
C ALA A 191 13.37 -17.75 4.35
N SER A 192 14.05 -17.94 5.48
CA SER A 192 15.44 -17.55 5.67
C SER A 192 16.37 -18.21 4.65
N THR A 193 16.15 -19.49 4.30
CA THR A 193 16.95 -20.21 3.29
C THR A 193 16.79 -19.61 1.89
N LYS A 194 15.73 -18.85 1.67
CA LYS A 194 15.40 -18.17 0.40
C LYS A 194 15.72 -16.68 0.40
N GLY A 195 16.18 -16.13 1.53
CA GLY A 195 16.42 -14.69 1.70
C GLY A 195 15.14 -13.86 1.76
N ILE A 196 14.00 -14.48 2.13
CA ILE A 196 12.68 -13.84 2.16
C ILE A 196 12.28 -13.55 3.61
N ASN A 197 11.68 -12.38 3.83
CA ASN A 197 11.07 -12.03 5.10
C ASN A 197 9.63 -12.56 5.18
N VAL A 198 9.18 -12.92 6.39
CA VAL A 198 7.79 -13.25 6.71
C VAL A 198 7.24 -12.14 7.59
N LEU A 199 6.24 -11.43 7.11
CA LEU A 199 5.68 -10.26 7.77
C LEU A 199 4.25 -10.54 8.23
N VAL A 200 3.97 -10.25 9.50
CA VAL A 200 2.63 -10.35 10.05
C VAL A 200 1.97 -8.97 10.00
N GLU A 201 0.81 -8.91 9.36
CA GLU A 201 -0.07 -7.75 9.38
C GLU A 201 -0.99 -7.81 10.61
N ASN A 202 -1.25 -6.65 11.24
CA ASN A 202 -2.39 -6.52 12.14
C ASN A 202 -3.67 -6.54 11.29
N HIS A 203 -4.33 -7.71 11.21
CA HIS A 203 -5.43 -7.96 10.30
C HIS A 203 -6.70 -8.46 11.01
N GLY A 204 -7.03 -7.83 12.13
CA GLY A 204 -8.18 -8.17 12.98
C GLY A 204 -7.86 -9.16 14.10
N TYR A 205 -8.74 -9.24 15.07
CA TYR A 205 -8.65 -10.11 16.24
C TYR A 205 -7.32 -9.96 17.00
N LEU A 206 -6.73 -11.09 17.41
CA LEU A 206 -5.53 -11.08 18.25
C LEU A 206 -4.30 -10.54 17.52
N SER A 207 -4.24 -10.62 16.18
CA SER A 207 -3.16 -9.98 15.41
C SER A 207 -3.22 -8.45 15.49
N SER A 208 -4.39 -7.86 15.74
CA SER A 208 -4.57 -6.42 15.95
C SER A 208 -4.27 -5.96 17.38
N ASN A 209 -4.02 -6.89 18.32
CA ASN A 209 -3.47 -6.58 19.63
C ASN A 209 -1.95 -6.44 19.51
N ALA A 210 -1.48 -5.22 19.22
CA ALA A 210 -0.08 -4.96 18.92
C ALA A 210 0.86 -5.41 20.04
N LYS A 211 0.49 -5.21 21.30
CA LYS A 211 1.30 -5.71 22.43
C LYS A 211 1.48 -7.22 22.37
N LEU A 212 0.39 -7.96 22.15
CA LEU A 212 0.44 -9.42 22.04
C LEU A 212 1.24 -9.87 20.82
N LEU A 213 1.05 -9.20 19.68
CA LEU A 213 1.81 -9.47 18.45
C LEU A 213 3.31 -9.23 18.65
N THR A 214 3.71 -8.18 19.36
CA THR A 214 5.14 -7.95 19.66
C THR A 214 5.73 -8.98 20.63
N GLU A 215 4.93 -9.57 21.51
CA GLU A 215 5.34 -10.72 22.32
C GLU A 215 5.59 -11.95 21.42
N VAL A 216 4.76 -12.16 20.39
CA VAL A 216 5.00 -13.20 19.37
C VAL A 216 6.31 -12.92 18.63
N MET A 217 6.56 -11.69 18.18
CA MET A 217 7.83 -11.35 17.49
C MET A 217 9.05 -11.64 18.37
N LYS A 218 8.99 -11.28 19.66
CA LYS A 218 10.06 -11.62 20.63
C LYS A 218 10.24 -13.13 20.80
N GLY A 219 9.14 -13.87 20.85
CA GLY A 219 9.18 -15.34 20.98
C GLY A 219 9.72 -16.04 19.74
N VAL A 220 9.41 -15.55 18.54
CA VAL A 220 9.96 -16.05 17.26
C VAL A 220 11.45 -15.80 17.17
N ASN A 221 11.90 -14.58 17.47
CA ASN A 221 13.31 -14.18 17.51
C ASN A 221 14.11 -14.56 16.27
N LEU A 222 13.53 -14.40 15.07
CA LEU A 222 14.20 -14.59 13.79
C LEU A 222 14.35 -13.24 13.08
N PRO A 223 15.53 -12.90 12.53
CA PRO A 223 15.78 -11.58 11.94
C PRO A 223 14.96 -11.32 10.67
N ASN A 224 14.49 -12.38 10.00
CA ASN A 224 13.66 -12.30 8.80
C ASN A 224 12.14 -12.41 9.10
N VAL A 225 11.72 -12.50 10.35
CA VAL A 225 10.30 -12.40 10.74
C VAL A 225 10.05 -11.04 11.37
N GLY A 226 8.99 -10.38 10.95
CA GLY A 226 8.66 -9.03 11.40
C GLY A 226 7.19 -8.69 11.24
N THR A 227 6.88 -7.40 11.33
CA THR A 227 5.53 -6.89 11.17
C THR A 227 5.35 -6.09 9.89
N LEU A 228 4.12 -5.98 9.45
CA LEU A 228 3.62 -5.03 8.46
C LEU A 228 2.51 -4.24 9.16
N PRO A 229 2.82 -3.12 9.85
CA PRO A 229 1.80 -2.29 10.47
C PRO A 229 0.85 -1.72 9.42
N ASP A 230 -0.43 -2.06 9.53
CA ASP A 230 -1.52 -1.50 8.75
C ASP A 230 -2.20 -0.38 9.53
N PHE A 231 -2.52 0.74 8.87
CA PHE A 231 -3.07 1.93 9.52
C PHE A 231 -4.51 1.73 10.01
N GLY A 232 -5.27 0.85 9.36
CA GLY A 232 -6.72 0.69 9.57
C GLY A 232 -7.13 -0.49 10.44
N ASN A 233 -6.38 -1.57 10.44
CA ASN A 233 -6.78 -2.88 10.94
C ASN A 233 -6.57 -3.07 12.45
N PHE A 234 -7.28 -2.31 13.28
CA PHE A 234 -7.18 -2.39 14.74
C PHE A 234 -8.40 -2.99 15.45
N CYS A 235 -9.32 -3.61 14.69
CA CYS A 235 -10.50 -4.24 15.28
C CYS A 235 -10.16 -5.56 15.96
N LEU A 236 -10.39 -5.62 17.29
CA LEU A 236 -10.18 -6.81 18.13
C LEU A 236 -11.40 -7.73 18.16
N GLU A 237 -12.60 -7.17 18.05
CA GLU A 237 -13.85 -7.91 18.18
C GLU A 237 -14.94 -7.26 17.33
N ARG A 238 -15.68 -8.08 16.58
CA ARG A 238 -16.82 -7.67 15.79
C ARG A 238 -18.11 -8.23 16.33
N GLU A 239 -19.23 -7.57 16.03
CA GLU A 239 -20.57 -8.06 16.39
C GLU A 239 -20.77 -9.51 15.90
N GLY A 240 -21.34 -10.34 16.76
CA GLY A 240 -21.58 -11.76 16.46
C GLY A 240 -20.35 -12.64 16.39
N GLY A 241 -19.14 -12.12 16.68
CA GLY A 241 -17.89 -12.88 16.54
C GLY A 241 -17.47 -13.12 15.09
N GLU A 242 -18.04 -12.37 14.15
CA GLU A 242 -17.75 -12.49 12.74
C GLU A 242 -16.31 -12.06 12.42
N ARG A 243 -15.62 -12.79 11.52
CA ARG A 243 -14.25 -12.45 11.11
C ARG A 243 -14.21 -11.16 10.27
N TRP A 244 -15.18 -10.99 9.38
CA TRP A 244 -15.27 -9.86 8.45
C TRP A 244 -16.71 -9.32 8.34
N GLY A 245 -16.87 -8.12 7.79
CA GLY A 245 -18.15 -7.55 7.37
C GLY A 245 -19.04 -7.00 8.50
N ALA A 246 -18.91 -7.49 9.73
CA ALA A 246 -19.67 -6.99 10.87
C ALA A 246 -19.00 -5.77 11.52
N LYS A 247 -19.82 -4.96 12.22
CA LYS A 247 -19.36 -3.76 12.93
C LYS A 247 -18.30 -4.10 13.97
N CYS A 248 -17.23 -3.33 14.01
CA CYS A 248 -16.25 -3.42 15.08
C CYS A 248 -16.84 -2.88 16.40
N ILE A 249 -16.74 -3.67 17.45
CA ILE A 249 -17.24 -3.32 18.79
C ILE A 249 -16.13 -3.12 19.82
N LYS A 250 -14.88 -3.50 19.48
CA LYS A 250 -13.71 -3.29 20.32
C LYS A 250 -12.48 -3.09 19.46
N GLU A 251 -11.80 -1.98 19.66
CA GLU A 251 -10.57 -1.63 18.93
C GLU A 251 -9.36 -1.58 19.86
N TYR A 252 -8.19 -1.90 19.32
CA TYR A 252 -6.91 -1.57 19.93
C TYR A 252 -6.57 -0.10 19.66
N PRO A 253 -5.91 0.63 20.62
CA PRO A 253 -5.49 2.01 20.37
C PRO A 253 -4.53 2.09 19.18
N ARG A 254 -5.00 2.56 18.04
CA ARG A 254 -4.34 2.55 16.73
C ARG A 254 -2.92 3.10 16.73
N TYR A 255 -2.74 4.34 17.20
CA TYR A 255 -1.44 5.01 17.18
C TYR A 255 -0.42 4.32 18.08
N GLN A 256 -0.87 3.88 19.26
CA GLN A 256 -0.07 3.05 20.16
C GLN A 256 0.30 1.73 19.50
N GLY A 257 -0.65 1.09 18.81
CA GLY A 257 -0.40 -0.18 18.13
C GLY A 257 0.62 -0.06 17.03
N ILE A 258 0.55 1.00 16.22
CA ILE A 258 1.56 1.27 15.19
C ILE A 258 2.93 1.49 15.84
N GLU A 259 3.01 2.35 16.88
CA GLU A 259 4.26 2.61 17.60
C GLU A 259 4.89 1.33 18.17
N GLU A 260 4.09 0.44 18.77
CA GLU A 260 4.55 -0.84 19.33
C GLU A 260 5.07 -1.80 18.26
N MET A 261 4.46 -1.81 17.05
CA MET A 261 4.85 -2.71 15.96
C MET A 261 6.05 -2.21 15.15
N MET A 262 6.26 -0.90 15.05
CA MET A 262 7.32 -0.31 14.22
C MET A 262 8.73 -0.85 14.47
N PRO A 263 9.18 -1.20 15.70
CA PRO A 263 10.50 -1.81 15.92
C PRO A 263 10.73 -3.14 15.17
N TYR A 264 9.66 -3.81 14.76
CA TYR A 264 9.71 -5.06 13.99
C TYR A 264 9.30 -4.88 12.53
N ALA A 265 8.90 -3.66 12.13
CA ALA A 265 8.36 -3.40 10.80
C ALA A 265 9.42 -3.54 9.69
N LYS A 266 9.03 -4.23 8.61
CA LYS A 266 9.82 -4.36 7.38
C LYS A 266 9.04 -3.93 6.14
N ALA A 267 7.75 -3.67 6.29
CA ALA A 267 6.85 -3.01 5.36
C ALA A 267 5.79 -2.25 6.17
N VAL A 268 5.02 -1.37 5.53
CA VAL A 268 3.95 -0.58 6.15
C VAL A 268 2.80 -0.48 5.16
N SER A 269 1.55 -0.67 5.63
CA SER A 269 0.34 -0.50 4.81
C SER A 269 -0.40 0.77 5.20
N ALA A 270 -0.54 1.68 4.25
CA ALA A 270 -1.35 2.89 4.37
C ALA A 270 -2.79 2.60 3.92
N LYS A 271 -3.49 1.80 4.71
CA LYS A 271 -4.93 1.60 4.52
C LYS A 271 -5.67 2.92 4.67
N SER A 272 -6.63 3.14 3.78
CA SER A 272 -7.48 4.32 3.78
C SER A 272 -8.90 3.95 3.37
N TYR A 273 -9.87 4.75 3.80
CA TYR A 273 -11.30 4.51 3.53
C TYR A 273 -11.95 5.70 2.84
N ASN A 274 -12.27 6.75 3.59
CA ASN A 274 -13.02 7.88 3.07
C ASN A 274 -12.25 9.19 3.30
N PHE A 275 -12.48 10.15 2.41
CA PHE A 275 -11.83 11.44 2.45
C PHE A 275 -12.86 12.56 2.57
N ASP A 276 -12.52 13.63 3.30
CA ASP A 276 -13.29 14.84 3.36
C ASP A 276 -12.98 15.78 2.19
N ASP A 277 -13.68 16.92 2.12
CA ASP A 277 -13.53 17.92 1.06
C ASP A 277 -12.12 18.58 1.05
N GLN A 278 -11.34 18.41 2.11
CA GLN A 278 -9.96 18.89 2.23
C GLN A 278 -8.94 17.79 1.87
N GLY A 279 -9.40 16.60 1.49
CA GLY A 279 -8.56 15.46 1.15
C GLY A 279 -7.93 14.78 2.37
N GLN A 280 -8.47 15.01 3.58
CA GLN A 280 -8.04 14.30 4.79
C GLN A 280 -8.83 12.99 4.93
N GLU A 281 -8.14 11.94 5.37
CA GLU A 281 -8.79 10.67 5.72
C GLU A 281 -9.64 10.87 6.98
N THR A 282 -10.89 10.35 6.96
CA THR A 282 -11.92 10.72 7.96
C THR A 282 -11.86 9.93 9.27
N ILE A 283 -11.11 8.81 9.30
CA ILE A 283 -11.02 7.90 10.44
C ILE A 283 -9.63 8.00 11.11
N MET A 284 -8.59 8.35 10.34
CA MET A 284 -7.19 8.29 10.76
C MET A 284 -6.45 9.59 10.46
N GLU A 285 -5.66 10.05 11.42
CA GLU A 285 -4.75 11.18 11.23
C GLU A 285 -3.43 10.70 10.59
N PHE A 286 -3.30 10.81 9.28
CA PHE A 286 -2.12 10.38 8.54
C PHE A 286 -0.85 11.11 8.97
N SER A 287 -0.93 12.40 9.27
CA SER A 287 0.18 13.20 9.82
C SER A 287 0.79 12.57 11.09
N LYS A 288 -0.06 12.13 12.00
CA LYS A 288 0.35 11.49 13.26
C LYS A 288 0.95 10.11 13.02
N ILE A 289 0.34 9.31 12.14
CA ILE A 289 0.86 7.98 11.80
C ILE A 289 2.22 8.10 11.11
N LEU A 290 2.35 8.96 10.10
CA LEU A 290 3.61 9.15 9.38
C LEU A 290 4.73 9.67 10.28
N LYS A 291 4.38 10.49 11.29
CA LYS A 291 5.35 10.89 12.32
C LYS A 291 5.88 9.68 13.10
N ILE A 292 5.01 8.77 13.54
CA ILE A 292 5.42 7.54 14.24
C ILE A 292 6.32 6.70 13.34
N VAL A 293 5.95 6.51 12.07
CA VAL A 293 6.71 5.75 11.09
C VAL A 293 8.10 6.35 10.87
N LYS A 294 8.18 7.68 10.73
CA LYS A 294 9.45 8.41 10.58
C LYS A 294 10.33 8.34 11.83
N ASP A 295 9.74 8.56 13.00
CA ASP A 295 10.46 8.53 14.28
C ASP A 295 11.08 7.15 14.56
N ALA A 296 10.46 6.09 14.03
CA ALA A 296 11.01 4.73 14.05
C ALA A 296 12.16 4.50 13.04
N GLY A 297 12.50 5.49 12.22
CA GLY A 297 13.57 5.40 11.22
C GLY A 297 13.24 4.60 9.97
N TYR A 298 11.95 4.36 9.70
CA TYR A 298 11.52 3.63 8.51
C TYR A 298 11.64 4.49 7.25
N THR A 299 12.26 3.94 6.20
CA THR A 299 12.47 4.61 4.89
C THR A 299 12.13 3.71 3.70
N GLY A 300 11.42 2.61 3.97
CA GLY A 300 11.03 1.62 2.97
C GLY A 300 9.83 2.03 2.11
N PHE A 301 9.18 1.04 1.54
CA PHE A 301 7.92 1.25 0.83
C PHE A 301 6.75 1.34 1.82
N ILE A 302 5.86 2.30 1.57
CA ILE A 302 4.52 2.34 2.18
C ILE A 302 3.53 1.91 1.10
N GLY A 303 2.82 0.81 1.35
CA GLY A 303 1.80 0.27 0.47
C GLY A 303 0.51 1.08 0.55
N VAL A 304 0.06 1.63 -0.57
CA VAL A 304 -1.25 2.28 -0.67
C VAL A 304 -2.33 1.21 -0.76
N GLU A 305 -3.25 1.19 0.20
CA GLU A 305 -4.34 0.23 0.24
C GLU A 305 -5.68 0.93 0.52
N TYR A 306 -6.37 1.32 -0.56
CA TYR A 306 -7.68 1.95 -0.48
C TYR A 306 -8.80 0.91 -0.42
N GLU A 307 -9.65 0.98 0.60
CA GLU A 307 -10.83 0.12 0.79
C GLU A 307 -12.14 0.90 0.97
N GLY A 308 -12.14 2.19 0.69
CA GLY A 308 -13.33 3.02 0.82
C GLY A 308 -14.44 2.67 -0.17
N GLU A 309 -15.62 3.28 0.04
CA GLU A 309 -16.80 3.04 -0.78
C GLU A 309 -17.32 4.31 -1.46
N GLN A 310 -16.78 5.49 -1.10
CA GLN A 310 -17.27 6.77 -1.63
C GLN A 310 -16.63 7.16 -2.96
N LEU A 311 -15.41 6.67 -3.23
CA LEU A 311 -14.66 6.93 -4.45
C LEU A 311 -14.47 5.65 -5.23
N THR A 312 -14.22 5.77 -6.52
CA THR A 312 -13.73 4.62 -7.32
C THR A 312 -12.36 4.17 -6.79
N ALA A 313 -11.95 2.95 -7.11
CA ALA A 313 -10.66 2.42 -6.69
C ALA A 313 -9.51 3.37 -7.09
N GLU A 314 -9.50 3.87 -8.32
CA GLU A 314 -8.45 4.79 -8.81
C GLU A 314 -8.48 6.15 -8.11
N GLU A 315 -9.65 6.74 -7.93
CA GLU A 315 -9.80 8.01 -7.21
C GLU A 315 -9.34 7.89 -5.75
N GLY A 316 -9.72 6.82 -5.06
CA GLY A 316 -9.31 6.56 -3.69
C GLY A 316 -7.81 6.28 -3.54
N ILE A 317 -7.21 5.53 -4.48
CA ILE A 317 -5.76 5.34 -4.55
C ILE A 317 -5.06 6.70 -4.70
N MET A 318 -5.52 7.56 -5.62
CA MET A 318 -4.93 8.86 -5.85
C MET A 318 -5.11 9.81 -4.66
N ALA A 319 -6.27 9.78 -3.99
CA ALA A 319 -6.49 10.52 -2.75
C ALA A 319 -5.50 10.10 -1.65
N THR A 320 -5.27 8.80 -1.50
CA THR A 320 -4.30 8.26 -0.54
C THR A 320 -2.87 8.68 -0.87
N ILE A 321 -2.46 8.60 -2.14
CA ILE A 321 -1.14 9.08 -2.60
C ILE A 321 -0.96 10.56 -2.24
N ASN A 322 -1.93 11.40 -2.61
CA ASN A 322 -1.86 12.84 -2.39
C ASN A 322 -1.72 13.18 -0.90
N LEU A 323 -2.48 12.51 -0.04
CA LEU A 323 -2.40 12.68 1.40
C LEU A 323 -1.04 12.23 1.96
N LEU A 324 -0.55 11.05 1.55
CA LEU A 324 0.76 10.54 1.97
C LEU A 324 1.90 11.49 1.58
N ILE A 325 1.90 11.98 0.35
CA ILE A 325 2.92 12.93 -0.13
C ILE A 325 2.82 14.25 0.63
N ALA A 326 1.60 14.80 0.77
CA ALA A 326 1.39 16.08 1.46
C ALA A 326 1.85 16.04 2.93
N GLU A 327 1.50 14.98 3.67
CA GLU A 327 1.88 14.85 5.08
C GLU A 327 3.34 14.38 5.25
N GLY A 328 3.82 13.47 4.38
CA GLY A 328 5.19 12.99 4.43
C GLY A 328 6.24 14.04 4.13
N SER A 329 5.96 14.93 3.17
CA SER A 329 6.86 16.04 2.82
C SER A 329 7.02 17.06 3.95
N LYS A 330 5.97 17.33 4.71
CA LYS A 330 6.02 18.23 5.89
C LYS A 330 6.96 17.72 6.97
N LEU A 331 7.15 16.42 7.06
CA LEU A 331 8.02 15.81 8.08
C LEU A 331 9.51 15.89 7.74
N ASN A 332 9.89 16.27 6.53
CA ASN A 332 11.29 16.43 6.13
C ASN A 332 11.86 17.82 6.43
N LEU A 333 11.01 18.71 6.97
CA LEU A 333 11.40 20.03 7.49
C LEU A 333 11.94 19.90 8.91
#